data_c225ce999a092542c9bcc531fa86eb0d
#
_entry.id   c225ce999a092542c9bcc531fa86eb0d
#
_cell.length_a   1.000
_cell.length_b   1.000
_cell.length_c   1.000
_cell.angle_alpha   90.00
_cell.angle_beta   90.00
_cell.angle_gamma   90.00
#
_symmetry.space_group_name_H-M   'P 1'
#
loop_
_entity.id
_entity.type
_entity.pdbx_description
1 polymer ?
#
loop_
_entity_poly.entity_id
_entity_poly.type
_entity_poly.pdbx_seq_one_letter_code
_entity_poly.pdbx_strand_id
1 'polypeptide(L)'
;HRVSVCNATETILVNEVEAPSFLPRLLVALAEGGVKIHGDAHTQALAPSGLDVLTATDEDWATEYLSMDVAVRVVPDLDSALEHIRLWSSGHTDAICTTSLLSSERFTAEVDSAVVNVNASTRFTDGGEFGLGAEIGISTQ
;
A
#
# COMPACT_ATOMS: atom_id res chain seq x y z
N HIS A 1 8.34 9.01 8.28
CA HIS A 1 8.83 8.19 9.39
C HIS A 1 10.02 7.33 8.95
N ARG A 2 10.28 6.23 9.63
CA ARG A 2 11.37 5.31 9.27
C ARG A 2 10.91 4.43 8.10
N VAL A 3 11.63 4.46 7.00
CA VAL A 3 11.34 3.66 5.80
C VAL A 3 11.87 2.22 5.89
N SER A 4 12.73 1.94 6.86
CA SER A 4 13.37 0.63 7.06
C SER A 4 12.66 -0.26 8.08
N VAL A 5 11.43 0.08 8.47
CA VAL A 5 10.61 -0.76 9.35
C VAL A 5 9.72 -1.68 8.52
N CYS A 6 9.49 -2.89 9.04
CA CYS A 6 8.76 -3.94 8.34
C CYS A 6 7.28 -3.64 8.04
N ASN A 7 6.71 -2.59 8.64
CA ASN A 7 5.36 -2.11 8.39
C ASN A 7 5.30 -0.82 7.54
N ALA A 8 6.42 -0.44 6.90
CA ALA A 8 6.42 0.67 5.96
C ALA A 8 5.52 0.34 4.75
N THR A 9 4.78 1.34 4.28
CA THR A 9 3.95 1.16 3.08
C THR A 9 4.83 1.20 1.84
N GLU A 10 4.88 0.11 1.11
CA GLU A 10 5.71 -0.05 -0.10
C GLU A 10 4.88 -0.06 -1.37
N THR A 11 3.64 -0.55 -1.30
CA THR A 11 2.72 -0.56 -2.42
C THR A 11 1.36 0.02 -2.02
N ILE A 12 0.79 0.84 -2.90
CA ILE A 12 -0.56 1.40 -2.76
C ILE A 12 -1.39 0.96 -3.95
N LEU A 13 -2.46 0.20 -3.68
CA LEU A 13 -3.44 -0.20 -4.67
C LEU A 13 -4.65 0.74 -4.59
N VAL A 14 -5.06 1.31 -5.71
CA VAL A 14 -6.18 2.24 -5.78
C VAL A 14 -7.25 1.69 -6.70
N ASN A 15 -8.49 1.61 -6.22
CA ASN A 15 -9.61 1.20 -7.05
C ASN A 15 -9.84 2.19 -8.20
N GLU A 16 -10.07 1.69 -9.42
CA GLU A 16 -10.20 2.50 -10.63
C GLU A 16 -11.35 3.53 -10.55
N VAL A 17 -12.42 3.22 -9.82
CA VAL A 17 -13.56 4.14 -9.63
C VAL A 17 -13.15 5.35 -8.79
N GLU A 18 -12.31 5.15 -7.80
CA GLU A 18 -11.81 6.20 -6.91
C GLU A 18 -10.58 6.93 -7.46
N ALA A 19 -9.83 6.28 -8.35
CA ALA A 19 -8.56 6.77 -8.86
C ALA A 19 -8.61 8.20 -9.41
N PRO A 20 -9.59 8.63 -10.24
CA PRO A 20 -9.62 9.98 -10.79
C PRO A 20 -9.72 11.08 -9.72
N SER A 21 -10.39 10.80 -8.60
CA SER A 21 -10.59 11.77 -7.51
C SER A 21 -9.48 11.71 -6.46
N PHE A 22 -8.94 10.53 -6.21
CA PHE A 22 -8.02 10.26 -5.12
C PHE A 22 -6.55 10.37 -5.52
N LEU A 23 -6.15 9.76 -6.65
CA LEU A 23 -4.75 9.69 -7.07
C LEU A 23 -4.06 11.04 -7.22
N PRO A 24 -4.62 12.06 -7.88
CA PRO A 24 -3.92 13.33 -8.04
C PRO A 24 -3.51 13.96 -6.70
N ARG A 25 -4.36 13.82 -5.68
CA ARG A 25 -4.10 14.33 -4.33
C ARG A 25 -3.07 13.49 -3.59
N LEU A 26 -3.16 12.17 -3.71
CA LEU A 26 -2.21 11.23 -3.13
C LEU A 26 -0.80 11.47 -3.68
N LEU A 27 -0.67 11.53 -5.00
CA LEU A 27 0.62 11.67 -5.68
C LEU A 27 1.30 13.00 -5.31
N VAL A 28 0.54 14.11 -5.22
CA VAL A 28 1.07 15.40 -4.75
C VAL A 28 1.58 15.28 -3.30
N ALA A 29 0.79 14.69 -2.41
CA ALA A 29 1.18 14.56 -1.00
C ALA A 29 2.44 13.68 -0.83
N LEU A 30 2.57 12.60 -1.62
CA LEU A 30 3.76 11.75 -1.63
C LEU A 30 5.00 12.52 -2.12
N ALA A 31 4.87 13.26 -3.22
CA ALA A 31 5.96 14.07 -3.77
C ALA A 31 6.39 15.20 -2.82
N GLU A 32 5.45 15.90 -2.19
CA GLU A 32 5.72 16.90 -1.16
C GLU A 32 6.44 16.29 0.05
N GLY A 33 6.16 15.02 0.35
CA GLY A 33 6.87 14.23 1.36
C GLY A 33 8.25 13.74 0.93
N GLY A 34 8.69 14.02 -0.31
CA GLY A 34 9.97 13.59 -0.85
C GLY A 34 10.00 12.11 -1.26
N VAL A 35 8.84 11.50 -1.47
CA VAL A 35 8.71 10.09 -1.88
C VAL A 35 8.83 10.01 -3.40
N LYS A 36 9.67 9.11 -3.91
CA LYS A 36 9.68 8.72 -5.32
C LYS A 36 8.52 7.77 -5.58
N ILE A 37 7.84 7.99 -6.69
CA ILE A 37 6.62 7.27 -7.03
C ILE A 37 6.87 6.41 -8.28
N HIS A 38 6.64 5.11 -8.16
CA HIS A 38 6.67 4.15 -9.25
C HIS A 38 5.24 3.76 -9.58
N GLY A 39 4.70 4.28 -10.68
CA GLY A 39 3.29 4.12 -11.05
C GLY A 39 3.08 3.25 -12.29
N ASP A 40 1.98 2.48 -12.30
CA ASP A 40 1.50 1.86 -13.52
C ASP A 40 1.01 2.91 -14.54
N ALA A 41 0.66 2.48 -15.74
CA ALA A 41 0.22 3.37 -16.81
C ALA A 41 -1.01 4.20 -16.45
N HIS A 42 -1.94 3.66 -15.65
CA HIS A 42 -3.12 4.38 -15.18
C HIS A 42 -2.75 5.45 -14.15
N THR A 43 -1.88 5.12 -13.22
CA THR A 43 -1.33 6.08 -12.24
C THR A 43 -0.62 7.24 -12.95
N GLN A 44 0.23 6.93 -13.93
CA GLN A 44 0.91 7.96 -14.72
C GLN A 44 -0.05 8.86 -15.48
N ALA A 45 -1.11 8.29 -16.08
CA ALA A 45 -2.13 9.05 -16.83
C ALA A 45 -2.94 10.00 -15.94
N LEU A 46 -3.08 9.70 -14.65
CA LEU A 46 -3.81 10.52 -13.67
C LEU A 46 -2.89 11.46 -12.87
N ALA A 47 -1.59 11.39 -13.10
CA ALA A 47 -0.64 12.26 -12.41
C ALA A 47 -0.81 13.73 -12.83
N PRO A 48 -0.78 14.68 -11.89
CA PRO A 48 -0.79 16.11 -12.21
C PRO A 48 0.38 16.50 -13.09
N SER A 49 0.14 17.48 -13.98
CA SER A 49 1.17 17.99 -14.89
C SER A 49 2.41 18.47 -14.13
N GLY A 50 3.58 18.00 -14.54
CA GLY A 50 4.87 18.36 -13.93
C GLY A 50 5.26 17.53 -12.71
N LEU A 51 4.44 16.56 -12.30
CA LEU A 51 4.80 15.62 -11.25
C LEU A 51 5.48 14.41 -11.87
N ASP A 52 6.67 14.06 -11.36
CA ASP A 52 7.45 12.94 -11.86
C ASP A 52 6.93 11.63 -11.25
N VAL A 53 6.48 10.72 -12.11
CA VAL A 53 6.05 9.36 -11.76
C VAL A 53 6.79 8.39 -12.66
N LEU A 54 7.70 7.62 -12.07
CA LEU A 54 8.47 6.61 -12.76
C LEU A 54 7.57 5.45 -13.21
N THR A 55 7.94 4.77 -14.28
CA THR A 55 7.20 3.57 -14.71
C THR A 55 7.49 2.42 -13.77
N ALA A 56 6.45 1.90 -13.14
CA ALA A 56 6.56 0.70 -12.32
C ALA A 56 6.75 -0.56 -13.19
N THR A 57 7.56 -1.47 -12.71
CA THR A 57 7.85 -2.78 -13.30
C THR A 57 7.47 -3.90 -12.33
N ASP A 58 7.53 -5.15 -12.74
CA ASP A 58 7.28 -6.28 -11.86
C ASP A 58 8.27 -6.33 -10.68
N GLU A 59 9.48 -5.82 -10.86
CA GLU A 59 10.47 -5.71 -9.80
C GLU A 59 10.01 -4.73 -8.70
N ASP A 60 9.35 -3.64 -9.07
CA ASP A 60 8.84 -2.65 -8.11
C ASP A 60 7.76 -3.25 -7.20
N TRP A 61 6.93 -4.17 -7.73
CA TRP A 61 5.90 -4.85 -6.93
C TRP A 61 6.47 -5.84 -5.90
N ALA A 62 7.64 -6.41 -6.19
CA ALA A 62 8.31 -7.40 -5.36
C ALA A 62 9.37 -6.78 -4.43
N THR A 63 9.64 -5.49 -4.54
CA THR A 63 10.74 -4.82 -3.84
C THR A 63 10.32 -4.31 -2.48
N GLU A 64 11.08 -4.67 -1.45
CA GLU A 64 11.14 -3.96 -0.20
C GLU A 64 12.13 -2.80 -0.36
N TYR A 65 11.61 -1.58 -0.55
CA TYR A 65 12.44 -0.45 -0.98
C TYR A 65 13.46 0.01 0.07
N LEU A 66 13.12 -0.02 1.34
CA LEU A 66 13.94 0.49 2.45
C LEU A 66 14.39 1.95 2.27
N SER A 67 13.74 2.68 1.38
CA SER A 67 13.99 4.06 0.98
C SER A 67 12.68 4.84 0.85
N MET A 68 12.75 6.13 0.53
CA MET A 68 11.58 6.97 0.26
C MET A 68 11.04 6.72 -1.15
N ASP A 69 10.67 5.47 -1.42
CA ASP A 69 10.07 5.01 -2.67
C ASP A 69 8.73 4.32 -2.36
N VAL A 70 7.78 4.38 -3.30
CA VAL A 70 6.50 3.67 -3.21
C VAL A 70 6.01 3.28 -4.58
N ALA A 71 5.49 2.06 -4.70
CA ALA A 71 4.79 1.60 -5.89
C ALA A 71 3.30 1.95 -5.79
N VAL A 72 2.70 2.42 -6.90
CA VAL A 72 1.28 2.78 -6.96
C VAL A 72 0.64 2.14 -8.18
N ARG A 73 -0.45 1.41 -7.98
CA ARG A 73 -1.18 0.71 -9.04
C ARG A 73 -2.67 0.96 -8.95
N VAL A 74 -3.30 1.18 -10.10
CA VAL A 74 -4.75 1.19 -10.22
C VAL A 74 -5.25 -0.24 -10.47
N VAL A 75 -6.25 -0.66 -9.71
CA VAL A 75 -6.87 -1.97 -9.83
C VAL A 75 -8.38 -1.82 -10.08
N PRO A 76 -8.98 -2.65 -10.96
CA PRO A 76 -10.40 -2.51 -11.31
C PRO A 76 -11.33 -2.85 -10.14
N ASP A 77 -10.94 -3.78 -9.28
CA ASP A 77 -11.80 -4.31 -8.23
C ASP A 77 -11.00 -4.92 -7.06
N LEU A 78 -11.72 -5.40 -6.06
CA LEU A 78 -11.14 -6.06 -4.90
C LEU A 78 -10.48 -7.40 -5.26
N ASP A 79 -11.00 -8.13 -6.26
CA ASP A 79 -10.43 -9.41 -6.70
C ASP A 79 -9.00 -9.21 -7.22
N SER A 80 -8.83 -8.20 -8.06
CA SER A 80 -7.52 -7.82 -8.61
C SER A 80 -6.55 -7.32 -7.53
N ALA A 81 -7.06 -6.61 -6.51
CA ALA A 81 -6.25 -6.19 -5.37
C ALA A 81 -5.78 -7.40 -4.55
N LEU A 82 -6.68 -8.33 -4.24
CA LEU A 82 -6.37 -9.55 -3.49
C LEU A 82 -5.37 -10.44 -4.25
N GLU A 83 -5.53 -10.55 -5.58
CA GLU A 83 -4.57 -11.28 -6.42
C GLU A 83 -3.18 -10.62 -6.38
N HIS A 84 -3.14 -9.29 -6.50
CA HIS A 84 -1.87 -8.55 -6.39
C HIS A 84 -1.19 -8.80 -5.04
N ILE A 85 -1.92 -8.68 -3.94
CA ILE A 85 -1.41 -8.93 -2.59
C ILE A 85 -0.89 -10.37 -2.48
N ARG A 86 -1.63 -11.35 -2.97
CA ARG A 86 -1.21 -12.77 -2.94
C ARG A 86 0.09 -13.03 -3.69
N LEU A 87 0.33 -12.29 -4.78
CA LEU A 87 1.52 -12.47 -5.61
C LEU A 87 2.73 -11.70 -5.08
N TRP A 88 2.54 -10.52 -4.49
CA TRP A 88 3.61 -9.55 -4.27
C TRP A 88 3.79 -9.09 -2.83
N SER A 89 2.81 -9.28 -1.94
CA SER A 89 2.96 -8.87 -0.53
C SER A 89 4.04 -9.70 0.17
N SER A 90 4.76 -9.05 1.08
CA SER A 90 5.67 -9.73 2.00
C SER A 90 4.95 -10.66 2.99
N GLY A 91 3.61 -10.59 3.07
CA GLY A 91 2.80 -11.31 4.06
C GLY A 91 2.94 -10.77 5.49
N HIS A 92 3.60 -9.63 5.67
CA HIS A 92 3.79 -9.05 7.00
C HIS A 92 2.57 -8.22 7.43
N THR A 93 2.23 -7.18 6.70
CA THR A 93 1.14 -6.26 7.05
C THR A 93 0.45 -5.73 5.80
N ASP A 94 -0.84 -5.98 5.71
CA ASP A 94 -1.70 -5.42 4.66
C ASP A 94 -2.87 -4.65 5.27
N ALA A 95 -3.34 -3.62 4.58
CA ALA A 95 -4.41 -2.76 5.05
C ALA A 95 -5.39 -2.41 3.94
N ILE A 96 -6.66 -2.33 4.28
CA ILE A 96 -7.71 -1.80 3.40
C ILE A 96 -8.33 -0.53 4.00
N CYS A 97 -8.53 0.47 3.15
CA CYS A 97 -9.35 1.64 3.46
C CYS A 97 -10.69 1.52 2.70
N THR A 98 -11.77 1.32 3.40
CA THR A 98 -13.09 1.11 2.79
C THR A 98 -14.24 1.51 3.71
N THR A 99 -15.36 1.93 3.13
CA THR A 99 -16.64 2.11 3.84
C THR A 99 -17.58 0.92 3.65
N SER A 100 -17.22 -0.04 2.80
CA SER A 100 -17.99 -1.26 2.54
C SER A 100 -17.68 -2.33 3.58
N LEU A 101 -18.69 -2.71 4.37
CA LEU A 101 -18.57 -3.83 5.31
C LEU A 101 -18.21 -5.13 4.58
N LEU A 102 -18.86 -5.41 3.47
CA LEU A 102 -18.59 -6.63 2.68
C LEU A 102 -17.15 -6.68 2.16
N SER A 103 -16.60 -5.54 1.71
CA SER A 103 -15.21 -5.48 1.26
C SER A 103 -14.24 -5.68 2.42
N SER A 104 -14.52 -5.12 3.60
CA SER A 104 -13.67 -5.30 4.76
C SER A 104 -13.70 -6.74 5.29
N GLU A 105 -14.87 -7.36 5.38
CA GLU A 105 -15.02 -8.76 5.78
C GLU A 105 -14.29 -9.70 4.81
N ARG A 106 -14.45 -9.47 3.51
CA ARG A 106 -13.79 -10.28 2.49
C ARG A 106 -12.28 -10.10 2.53
N PHE A 107 -11.79 -8.87 2.64
CA PHE A 107 -10.36 -8.59 2.73
C PHE A 107 -9.71 -9.29 3.93
N THR A 108 -10.33 -9.19 5.11
CA THR A 108 -9.81 -9.83 6.33
C THR A 108 -9.90 -11.36 6.31
N ALA A 109 -10.79 -11.94 5.50
CA ALA A 109 -10.91 -13.38 5.35
C ALA A 109 -9.94 -13.97 4.31
N GLU A 110 -9.57 -13.21 3.29
CA GLU A 110 -8.80 -13.72 2.14
C GLU A 110 -7.32 -13.32 2.14
N VAL A 111 -6.95 -12.24 2.85
CA VAL A 111 -5.55 -11.82 2.97
C VAL A 111 -4.83 -12.66 4.02
N ASP A 112 -3.81 -13.39 3.59
CA ASP A 112 -2.99 -14.26 4.44
C ASP A 112 -1.69 -13.53 4.88
N SER A 113 -1.88 -12.42 5.62
CA SER A 113 -0.77 -11.67 6.20
C SER A 113 -0.82 -11.76 7.72
N ALA A 114 0.34 -11.64 8.35
CA ALA A 114 0.45 -11.73 9.81
C ALA A 114 -0.40 -10.67 10.53
N VAL A 115 -0.56 -9.49 9.90
CA VAL A 115 -1.44 -8.43 10.39
C VAL A 115 -2.27 -7.89 9.23
N VAL A 116 -3.58 -7.83 9.44
CA VAL A 116 -4.53 -7.26 8.47
C VAL A 116 -5.30 -6.13 9.14
N ASN A 117 -5.19 -4.91 8.60
CA ASN A 117 -5.82 -3.73 9.14
C ASN A 117 -7.00 -3.28 8.27
N VAL A 118 -8.04 -2.76 8.91
CA VAL A 118 -9.17 -2.09 8.24
C VAL A 118 -9.26 -0.66 8.73
N ASN A 119 -9.20 0.30 7.82
CA ASN A 119 -9.28 1.74 8.11
C ASN A 119 -8.28 2.22 9.18
N ALA A 120 -7.13 1.56 9.23
CA ALA A 120 -6.04 1.87 10.15
C ALA A 120 -4.69 1.83 9.42
N SER A 121 -3.73 2.61 9.91
CA SER A 121 -2.38 2.62 9.35
C SER A 121 -1.68 1.29 9.61
N THR A 122 -0.85 0.85 8.67
CA THR A 122 0.08 -0.26 8.84
C THR A 122 1.02 -0.08 10.05
N ARG A 123 1.21 1.16 10.49
CA ARG A 123 1.99 1.51 11.67
C ARG A 123 1.47 0.86 12.96
N PHE A 124 0.18 0.55 13.05
CA PHE A 124 -0.41 -0.12 14.21
C PHE A 124 -0.02 -1.60 14.36
N THR A 125 0.73 -2.15 13.43
CA THR A 125 1.43 -3.43 13.62
C THR A 125 2.51 -3.33 14.69
N ASP A 126 3.10 -2.14 14.88
CA ASP A 126 4.07 -1.86 15.93
C ASP A 126 3.36 -1.86 17.31
N GLY A 127 3.79 -2.75 18.18
CA GLY A 127 3.23 -2.89 19.54
C GLY A 127 3.42 -1.63 20.39
N GLY A 128 4.46 -0.84 20.15
CA GLY A 128 4.69 0.44 20.79
C GLY A 128 3.63 1.48 20.41
N GLU A 129 3.26 1.54 19.13
CA GLU A 129 2.20 2.44 18.64
C GLU A 129 0.81 2.00 19.11
N PHE A 130 0.59 0.71 19.26
CA PHE A 130 -0.65 0.15 19.78
C PHE A 130 -0.79 0.27 21.32
N GLY A 131 0.29 0.65 22.01
CA GLY A 131 0.29 0.83 23.45
C GLY A 131 0.54 -0.45 24.26
N LEU A 132 1.02 -1.50 23.65
CA LEU A 132 1.32 -2.78 24.31
C LEU A 132 2.65 -2.78 25.05
N GLY A 133 3.49 -1.78 24.88
CA GLY A 133 4.78 -1.64 25.56
C GLY A 133 5.85 -2.67 25.18
N ALA A 134 5.59 -3.48 24.14
CA ALA A 134 6.51 -4.48 23.62
C ALA A 134 6.32 -4.67 22.12
N GLU A 135 7.40 -5.02 21.44
CA GLU A 135 7.38 -5.45 20.04
C GLU A 135 7.52 -6.97 19.95
N ILE A 136 6.84 -7.55 19.00
CA ILE A 136 6.92 -8.98 18.67
C ILE A 136 7.51 -9.07 17.27
N GLY A 137 8.59 -9.83 17.11
CA GLY A 137 9.14 -10.15 15.81
C GLY A 137 8.17 -11.06 15.06
N ILE A 138 7.84 -10.68 13.82
CA ILE A 138 7.00 -11.47 12.92
C ILE A 138 7.89 -12.04 11.82
N SER A 139 7.85 -13.36 11.63
CA SER A 139 8.44 -14.05 10.49
C SER A 139 7.33 -14.52 9.56
N THR A 140 7.45 -14.21 8.28
CA THR A 140 6.48 -14.57 7.23
C THR A 140 6.98 -15.71 6.34
N GLN A 141 8.03 -16.42 6.76
CA GLN A 141 8.59 -17.58 6.06
C GLN A 141 7.97 -18.89 6.52
#